data_97790498be0c95355f335231c0d342fb
#
_entry.id   97790498be0c95355f335231c0d342fb
#
_cell.length_a   1.000
_cell.length_b   1.000
_cell.length_c   1.000
_cell.angle_alpha   90.00
_cell.angle_beta   90.00
_cell.angle_gamma   90.00
#
_symmetry.space_group_name_H-M   'P 1'
#
loop_
_entity.id
_entity.type
_entity.pdbx_description
1 polymer ?
#
loop_
_entity_poly.entity_id
_entity_poly.type
_entity_poly.pdbx_seq_one_letter_code
_entity_poly.pdbx_strand_id
1 'polypeptide(L)'
;TIVNPEVVSQEQVPSNFLGRRAQKDRRAEGVVRVLIKNRSILLDPRYDLYGLIIFPMNLFLLGVSPFLAIIGLIIVAYLSVTELQSLGVALILGLVAMLTLKRHLLLSLVDIQLSGLIGTINALFRKPRPIWERA
;
A
#
# COMPACT_ATOMS: atom_id res chain seq x y z
N THR A 1 27.66 -15.89 4.15
CA THR A 1 27.20 -15.03 3.04
C THR A 1 28.44 -14.32 2.50
N ILE A 2 28.92 -14.71 1.32
CA ILE A 2 30.06 -14.03 0.67
C ILE A 2 29.45 -12.84 -0.07
N VAL A 3 29.67 -11.64 0.43
CA VAL A 3 29.34 -10.41 -0.27
C VAL A 3 30.53 -10.11 -1.21
N ASN A 4 30.34 -10.25 -2.51
CA ASN A 4 31.37 -9.86 -3.47
C ASN A 4 31.28 -8.33 -3.65
N PRO A 5 32.30 -7.54 -3.22
CA PRO A 5 32.27 -6.08 -3.29
C PRO A 5 32.33 -5.52 -4.73
N GLU A 6 32.63 -6.36 -5.71
CA GLU A 6 32.71 -5.97 -7.12
C GLU A 6 31.35 -6.01 -7.86
N VAL A 7 30.30 -6.59 -7.23
CA VAL A 7 28.97 -6.61 -7.83
C VAL A 7 28.23 -5.32 -7.48
N VAL A 8 28.44 -4.30 -8.28
CA VAL A 8 27.63 -3.06 -8.23
C VAL A 8 26.35 -3.31 -9.00
N SER A 9 25.27 -3.55 -8.26
CA SER A 9 23.92 -3.61 -8.84
C SER A 9 23.44 -2.20 -9.11
N GLN A 10 23.55 -1.73 -10.35
CA GLN A 10 22.93 -0.49 -10.80
C GLN A 10 21.45 -0.74 -11.11
N GLU A 11 20.58 -0.50 -10.11
CA GLU A 11 19.15 -0.48 -10.38
C GLU A 11 18.83 0.82 -11.15
N GLN A 12 18.49 0.71 -12.42
CA GLN A 12 18.04 1.85 -13.22
C GLN A 12 16.69 2.33 -12.68
N VAL A 13 16.73 3.46 -11.98
CA VAL A 13 15.50 4.12 -11.52
C VAL A 13 14.81 4.70 -12.75
N PRO A 14 13.56 4.29 -13.08
CA PRO A 14 12.85 4.86 -14.21
C PRO A 14 12.73 6.37 -14.06
N SER A 15 13.17 7.11 -15.08
CA SER A 15 13.07 8.59 -15.11
C SER A 15 11.61 9.07 -15.22
N ASN A 16 10.74 8.23 -15.78
CA ASN A 16 9.33 8.55 -16.01
C ASN A 16 8.46 8.23 -14.76
N PHE A 17 7.48 9.09 -14.47
CA PHE A 17 6.52 8.93 -13.37
C PHE A 17 5.76 7.59 -13.46
N LEU A 18 5.29 7.21 -14.65
CA LEU A 18 4.58 5.96 -14.88
C LEU A 18 5.43 4.73 -14.59
N GLY A 19 6.70 4.77 -14.97
CA GLY A 19 7.64 3.69 -14.66
C GLY A 19 7.89 3.52 -13.16
N ARG A 20 8.05 4.64 -12.43
CA ARG A 20 8.19 4.63 -10.96
C ARG A 20 6.95 4.07 -10.26
N ARG A 21 5.76 4.44 -10.75
CA ARG A 21 4.51 3.91 -10.24
C ARG A 21 4.39 2.40 -10.50
N ALA A 22 4.64 1.95 -11.72
CA ALA A 22 4.63 0.53 -12.05
C ALA A 22 5.64 -0.30 -11.22
N GLN A 23 6.78 0.29 -10.85
CA GLN A 23 7.75 -0.33 -9.96
C GLN A 23 7.22 -0.44 -8.51
N LYS A 24 6.56 0.61 -7.99
CA LYS A 24 5.91 0.58 -6.68
C LYS A 24 4.81 -0.48 -6.61
N ASP A 25 3.93 -0.52 -7.62
CA ASP A 25 2.82 -1.47 -7.68
C ASP A 25 3.34 -2.92 -7.75
N ARG A 26 4.41 -3.19 -8.52
CA ARG A 26 5.07 -4.51 -8.54
C ARG A 26 5.68 -4.89 -7.20
N ARG A 27 6.31 -3.94 -6.49
CA ARG A 27 6.85 -4.18 -5.15
C ARG A 27 5.73 -4.48 -4.15
N ALA A 28 4.64 -3.70 -4.18
CA ALA A 28 3.47 -3.94 -3.33
C ALA A 28 2.85 -5.31 -3.61
N GLU A 29 2.65 -5.67 -4.88
CA GLU A 29 2.18 -7.01 -5.28
C GLU A 29 3.09 -8.12 -4.74
N GLY A 30 4.41 -7.97 -4.89
CA GLY A 30 5.39 -8.96 -4.42
C GLY A 30 5.31 -9.16 -2.91
N VAL A 31 5.25 -8.06 -2.14
CA VAL A 31 5.14 -8.12 -0.68
C VAL A 31 3.84 -8.79 -0.25
N VAL A 32 2.70 -8.40 -0.83
CA VAL A 32 1.40 -9.00 -0.49
C VAL A 32 1.38 -10.49 -0.81
N ARG A 33 1.94 -10.92 -1.96
CA ARG A 33 2.07 -12.36 -2.30
C ARG A 33 2.88 -13.13 -1.27
N VAL A 34 4.01 -12.57 -0.83
CA VAL A 34 4.85 -13.20 0.20
C VAL A 34 4.08 -13.31 1.52
N LEU A 35 3.35 -12.27 1.92
CA LEU A 35 2.53 -12.28 3.12
C LEU A 35 1.42 -13.35 3.04
N ILE A 36 0.71 -13.43 1.92
CA ILE A 36 -0.35 -14.44 1.72
C ILE A 36 0.24 -15.87 1.71
N LYS A 37 1.37 -16.06 1.01
CA LYS A 37 2.03 -17.38 0.93
C LYS A 37 2.51 -17.87 2.30
N ASN A 38 3.01 -16.95 3.13
CA ASN A 38 3.57 -17.26 4.44
C ASN A 38 2.58 -16.96 5.58
N ARG A 39 1.28 -17.03 5.33
CA ARG A 39 0.24 -16.77 6.33
C ARG A 39 0.35 -17.63 7.60
N SER A 40 1.04 -18.76 7.54
CA SER A 40 1.33 -19.61 8.70
C SER A 40 2.21 -18.94 9.77
N ILE A 41 2.92 -17.86 9.40
CA ILE A 41 3.71 -17.05 10.33
C ILE A 41 2.81 -16.11 11.16
N LEU A 42 1.57 -15.89 10.69
CA LEU A 42 0.63 -14.96 11.33
C LEU A 42 0.32 -15.43 12.75
N LEU A 43 0.66 -14.59 13.72
CA LEU A 43 0.44 -14.82 15.16
C LEU A 43 1.17 -16.08 15.70
N ASP A 44 2.18 -16.59 15.00
CA ASP A 44 2.97 -17.72 15.46
C ASP A 44 4.10 -17.22 16.41
N PRO A 45 4.07 -17.62 17.70
CA PRO A 45 5.06 -17.17 18.68
C PRO A 45 6.49 -17.68 18.40
N ARG A 46 6.66 -18.68 17.51
CA ARG A 46 7.99 -19.18 17.11
C ARG A 46 8.83 -18.14 16.37
N TYR A 47 8.18 -17.12 15.82
CA TYR A 47 8.81 -16.03 15.08
C TYR A 47 8.90 -14.75 15.93
N ASP A 48 8.79 -14.82 17.24
CA ASP A 48 8.88 -13.72 18.19
C ASP A 48 8.04 -12.50 17.78
N LEU A 49 8.57 -11.30 17.94
CA LEU A 49 7.93 -10.04 17.57
C LEU A 49 7.59 -9.95 16.07
N TYR A 50 8.34 -10.66 15.22
CA TYR A 50 8.07 -10.65 13.79
C TYR A 50 6.72 -11.30 13.45
N GLY A 51 6.47 -12.50 13.98
CA GLY A 51 5.20 -13.22 13.75
C GLY A 51 4.01 -12.58 14.46
N LEU A 52 4.24 -12.01 15.66
CA LEU A 52 3.15 -11.49 16.49
C LEU A 52 2.73 -10.06 16.13
N ILE A 53 3.66 -9.21 15.69
CA ILE A 53 3.41 -7.78 15.49
C ILE A 53 3.72 -7.35 14.06
N ILE A 54 4.95 -7.57 13.60
CA ILE A 54 5.41 -7.00 12.32
C ILE A 54 4.67 -7.60 11.14
N PHE A 55 4.50 -8.91 11.13
CA PHE A 55 3.83 -9.62 10.03
C PHE A 55 2.33 -9.26 9.94
N PRO A 56 1.51 -9.34 11.02
CA PRO A 56 0.10 -8.93 10.96
C PRO A 56 -0.07 -7.45 10.65
N MET A 57 0.82 -6.58 11.14
CA MET A 57 0.76 -5.15 10.86
C MET A 57 1.03 -4.84 9.38
N ASN A 58 2.00 -5.51 8.75
CA ASN A 58 2.25 -5.39 7.32
C ASN A 58 1.08 -5.94 6.48
N LEU A 59 0.51 -7.07 6.87
CA LEU A 59 -0.66 -7.65 6.21
C LEU A 59 -1.87 -6.69 6.31
N PHE A 60 -2.08 -6.09 7.48
CA PHE A 60 -3.14 -5.11 7.69
C PHE A 60 -2.90 -3.85 6.83
N LEU A 61 -1.72 -3.25 6.89
CA LEU A 61 -1.41 -2.00 6.20
C LEU A 61 -1.46 -2.14 4.67
N LEU A 62 -0.95 -3.23 4.11
CA LEU A 62 -0.87 -3.41 2.67
C LEU A 62 -2.07 -4.17 2.10
N GLY A 63 -2.63 -5.12 2.86
CA GLY A 63 -3.71 -5.98 2.39
C GLY A 63 -5.10 -5.47 2.72
N VAL A 64 -5.31 -4.97 3.94
CA VAL A 64 -6.65 -4.64 4.47
C VAL A 64 -6.94 -3.14 4.45
N SER A 65 -5.98 -2.32 4.86
CA SER A 65 -6.12 -0.88 5.02
C SER A 65 -6.64 -0.15 3.76
N PRO A 66 -6.23 -0.47 2.52
CA PRO A 66 -6.75 0.19 1.33
C PRO A 66 -8.25 -0.01 1.11
N PHE A 67 -8.76 -1.19 1.45
CA PHE A 67 -10.20 -1.49 1.35
C PHE A 67 -10.98 -0.76 2.44
N LEU A 68 -10.46 -0.74 3.67
CA LEU A 68 -11.08 0.02 4.76
C LEU A 68 -11.10 1.52 4.47
N ALA A 69 -10.05 2.06 3.84
CA ALA A 69 -10.01 3.46 3.43
C ALA A 69 -11.12 3.79 2.42
N ILE A 70 -11.37 2.92 1.43
CA ILE A 70 -12.46 3.11 0.46
C ILE A 70 -13.83 3.02 1.16
N ILE A 71 -14.04 1.99 1.99
CA ILE A 71 -15.29 1.82 2.74
C ILE A 71 -15.53 3.03 3.64
N GLY A 72 -14.51 3.47 4.38
CA GLY A 72 -14.59 4.66 5.23
C GLY A 72 -14.96 5.91 4.43
N LEU A 73 -14.35 6.12 3.26
CA LEU A 73 -14.67 7.24 2.39
C LEU A 73 -16.14 7.21 1.92
N ILE A 74 -16.66 6.03 1.56
CA ILE A 74 -18.06 5.86 1.15
C ILE A 74 -19.00 6.18 2.31
N ILE A 75 -18.71 5.66 3.52
CA ILE A 75 -19.52 5.94 4.71
C ILE A 75 -19.53 7.44 5.04
N VAL A 76 -18.36 8.07 5.02
CA VAL A 76 -18.24 9.51 5.26
C VAL A 76 -19.02 10.32 4.24
N ALA A 77 -18.92 9.97 2.95
CA ALA A 77 -19.67 10.64 1.90
C ALA A 77 -21.18 10.46 2.08
N TYR A 78 -21.64 9.25 2.42
CA TYR A 78 -23.06 8.98 2.67
C TYR A 78 -23.59 9.81 3.85
N LEU A 79 -22.92 9.76 4.99
CA LEU A 79 -23.31 10.50 6.19
C LEU A 79 -23.28 12.03 5.98
N SER A 80 -22.35 12.54 5.18
CA SER A 80 -22.26 13.97 4.87
C SER A 80 -23.47 14.46 4.07
N VAL A 81 -24.07 13.61 3.25
CA VAL A 81 -25.24 13.97 2.43
C VAL A 81 -26.55 13.82 3.20
N THR A 82 -26.67 12.78 4.05
CA THR A 82 -27.97 12.40 4.67
C THR A 82 -28.22 13.03 6.02
N GLU A 83 -27.25 12.96 6.93
CA GLU A 83 -27.53 13.18 8.36
C GLU A 83 -26.78 14.39 8.95
N LEU A 84 -25.61 14.72 8.41
CA LEU A 84 -24.66 15.61 9.08
C LEU A 84 -24.06 16.63 8.11
N GLN A 85 -24.90 17.52 7.55
CA GLN A 85 -24.43 18.56 6.63
C GLN A 85 -23.28 19.42 7.21
N SER A 86 -23.36 19.76 8.50
CA SER A 86 -22.30 20.51 9.20
C SER A 86 -20.98 19.73 9.28
N LEU A 87 -21.05 18.41 9.50
CA LEU A 87 -19.89 17.53 9.57
C LEU A 87 -19.27 17.31 8.19
N GLY A 88 -20.12 17.23 7.14
CA GLY A 88 -19.68 17.17 5.74
C GLY A 88 -18.89 18.42 5.35
N VAL A 89 -19.39 19.59 5.68
CA VAL A 89 -18.69 20.87 5.44
C VAL A 89 -17.36 20.92 6.21
N ALA A 90 -17.34 20.51 7.48
CA ALA A 90 -16.12 20.49 8.28
C ALA A 90 -15.07 19.53 7.71
N LEU A 91 -15.47 18.34 7.20
CA LEU A 91 -14.57 17.38 6.55
C LEU A 91 -14.02 17.92 5.23
N ILE A 92 -14.85 18.57 4.41
CA ILE A 92 -14.40 19.20 3.17
C ILE A 92 -13.40 20.32 3.46
N LEU A 93 -13.69 21.18 4.44
CA LEU A 93 -12.77 22.23 4.86
C LEU A 93 -11.46 21.67 5.40
N GLY A 94 -11.51 20.59 6.21
CA GLY A 94 -10.33 19.87 6.70
C GLY A 94 -9.50 19.28 5.58
N LEU A 95 -10.13 18.68 4.57
CA LEU A 95 -9.47 18.14 3.39
C LEU A 95 -8.80 19.24 2.57
N VAL A 96 -9.49 20.35 2.34
CA VAL A 96 -8.94 21.52 1.63
C VAL A 96 -7.77 22.11 2.41
N ALA A 97 -7.86 22.27 3.72
CA ALA A 97 -6.77 22.72 4.56
C ALA A 97 -5.56 21.77 4.51
N MET A 98 -5.80 20.45 4.51
CA MET A 98 -4.75 19.45 4.40
C MET A 98 -4.10 19.46 3.01
N LEU A 99 -4.88 19.68 1.95
CA LEU A 99 -4.37 19.82 0.58
C LEU A 99 -3.50 21.08 0.40
N THR A 100 -3.84 22.18 1.08
CA THR A 100 -3.08 23.43 0.99
C THR A 100 -1.82 23.41 1.85
N LEU A 101 -1.91 22.92 3.10
CA LEU A 101 -0.83 22.96 4.08
C LEU A 101 0.12 21.77 3.99
N LYS A 102 -0.37 20.58 3.68
CA LYS A 102 0.38 19.30 3.74
C LYS A 102 0.16 18.43 2.50
N ARG A 103 0.04 19.04 1.34
CA ARG A 103 -0.27 18.36 0.08
C ARG A 103 0.63 17.16 -0.21
N HIS A 104 1.93 17.24 0.14
CA HIS A 104 2.87 16.14 -0.09
C HIS A 104 2.55 14.90 0.77
N LEU A 105 2.13 15.10 2.02
CA LEU A 105 1.72 14.00 2.90
C LEU A 105 0.45 13.34 2.37
N LEU A 106 -0.54 14.12 1.96
CA LEU A 106 -1.81 13.61 1.45
C LEU A 106 -1.61 12.83 0.16
N LEU A 107 -0.82 13.37 -0.79
CA LEU A 107 -0.48 12.67 -2.02
C LEU A 107 0.28 11.37 -1.76
N SER A 108 1.20 11.36 -0.79
CA SER A 108 1.93 10.14 -0.39
C SER A 108 1.01 9.10 0.22
N LEU A 109 0.07 9.50 1.08
CA LEU A 109 -0.93 8.59 1.67
C LEU A 109 -1.82 7.98 0.60
N VAL A 110 -2.35 8.79 -0.32
CA VAL A 110 -3.17 8.30 -1.44
C VAL A 110 -2.37 7.36 -2.33
N ASP A 111 -1.12 7.68 -2.65
CA ASP A 111 -0.25 6.85 -3.48
C ASP A 111 0.04 5.48 -2.82
N ILE A 112 0.30 5.46 -1.51
CA ILE A 112 0.51 4.21 -0.74
C ILE A 112 -0.77 3.36 -0.74
N GLN A 113 -1.94 3.96 -0.50
CA GLN A 113 -3.21 3.25 -0.49
C GLN A 113 -3.55 2.68 -1.88
N LEU A 114 -3.34 3.45 -2.94
CA LEU A 114 -3.56 2.99 -4.31
C LEU A 114 -2.61 1.85 -4.70
N SER A 115 -1.32 1.98 -4.38
CA SER A 115 -0.35 0.91 -4.67
C SER A 115 -0.63 -0.35 -3.85
N GLY A 116 -1.06 -0.21 -2.59
CA GLY A 116 -1.50 -1.33 -1.75
C GLY A 116 -2.73 -2.03 -2.34
N LEU A 117 -3.74 -1.27 -2.77
CA LEU A 117 -4.96 -1.79 -3.41
C LEU A 117 -4.65 -2.56 -4.69
N ILE A 118 -3.91 -1.93 -5.61
CA ILE A 118 -3.51 -2.53 -6.89
C ILE A 118 -2.65 -3.78 -6.63
N GLY A 119 -1.70 -3.69 -5.71
CA GLY A 119 -0.83 -4.79 -5.32
C GLY A 119 -1.63 -5.98 -4.77
N THR A 120 -2.61 -5.73 -3.90
CA THR A 120 -3.47 -6.78 -3.32
C THR A 120 -4.36 -7.42 -4.38
N ILE A 121 -5.02 -6.63 -5.23
CA ILE A 121 -5.84 -7.16 -6.32
C ILE A 121 -4.99 -8.01 -7.26
N ASN A 122 -3.82 -7.52 -7.67
CA ASN A 122 -2.91 -8.28 -8.54
C ASN A 122 -2.39 -9.54 -7.85
N ALA A 123 -2.08 -9.48 -6.57
CA ALA A 123 -1.61 -10.65 -5.82
C ALA A 123 -2.66 -11.77 -5.74
N LEU A 124 -3.94 -11.40 -5.62
CA LEU A 124 -5.05 -12.35 -5.52
C LEU A 124 -5.48 -12.92 -6.87
N PHE A 125 -5.55 -12.08 -7.90
CA PHE A 125 -6.21 -12.45 -9.18
C PHE A 125 -5.24 -12.70 -10.34
N ARG A 126 -3.98 -12.24 -10.28
CA ARG A 126 -3.01 -12.45 -11.35
C ARG A 126 -2.04 -13.58 -11.03
N LYS A 127 -1.70 -14.38 -12.06
CA LYS A 127 -0.59 -15.33 -11.98
C LYS A 127 0.74 -14.57 -11.74
N PRO A 128 1.66 -15.16 -10.95
CA PRO A 128 2.99 -14.57 -10.76
C PRO A 128 3.66 -14.36 -12.12
N ARG A 129 4.07 -13.13 -12.40
CA ARG A 129 4.87 -12.86 -13.60
C ARG A 129 6.32 -13.28 -13.33
N PRO A 130 7.00 -13.91 -14.28
CA PRO A 130 8.41 -14.17 -14.13
C PRO A 130 9.16 -12.84 -13.93
N ILE A 131 10.05 -12.82 -12.94
CA ILE A 131 10.73 -11.59 -12.45
C ILE A 131 11.63 -10.96 -13.54
N TRP A 132 11.88 -11.67 -14.65
CA TRP A 132 12.89 -11.33 -15.65
C TRP A 132 12.36 -10.82 -16.99
N GLU A 133 11.08 -10.55 -17.16
CA GLU A 133 10.62 -9.84 -18.35
C GLU A 133 11.08 -8.37 -18.24
N ARG A 134 12.19 -8.10 -18.94
CA ARG A 134 12.64 -6.72 -19.19
C ARG A 134 11.55 -6.00 -19.97
N ALA A 135 11.08 -4.89 -19.45
CA ALA A 135 10.25 -3.94 -20.17
C ALA A 135 11.13 -3.16 -21.17
#